data_226531b1713dae9f0ba5baf0c48bb82b
#
_entry.id   226531b1713dae9f0ba5baf0c48bb82b
#
_cell.length_a   1.000
_cell.length_b   1.000
_cell.length_c   1.000
_cell.angle_alpha   90.00
_cell.angle_beta   90.00
_cell.angle_gamma   90.00
#
_symmetry.space_group_name_H-M   'P 1'
#
loop_
_entity.id
_entity.type
_entity.pdbx_description
1 polymer ?
#
loop_
_entity_poly.entity_id
_entity_poly.type
_entity_poly.pdbx_seq_one_letter_code
_entity_poly.pdbx_strand_id
1 'polypeptide(L)'
;WKEVLAGERAFHETGSWLPDETMEAFRTYKVGIKGPLTTPVGGGIRSLNVALRQTLDLYVCQRPVRRYKGIVSPLKEPQKVDMCVFRENTEDIYAGIEWEAGTPEAEKFYRFLHDDMGVTKVRFPETSSFGVKPVSREVALFSCSKATAMARRSSALACAMFLSACA
;
A
#
# COMPACT_ATOMS: atom_id res chain seq x y z
N TRP A 1 -6.11 5.62 24.94
CA TRP A 1 -6.23 4.91 23.66
C TRP A 1 -7.66 4.38 23.50
N LYS A 2 -8.24 4.53 22.32
CA LYS A 2 -9.47 3.83 21.93
C LYS A 2 -9.08 2.59 21.14
N GLU A 3 -9.41 1.40 21.67
CA GLU A 3 -9.25 0.15 20.93
C GLU A 3 -10.43 -0.05 19.98
N VAL A 4 -10.13 -0.47 18.74
CA VAL A 4 -11.12 -0.82 17.71
C VAL A 4 -10.70 -2.10 17.01
N LEU A 5 -11.67 -2.81 16.45
CA LEU A 5 -11.46 -4.14 15.90
C LEU A 5 -11.13 -4.07 14.40
N ALA A 6 -10.22 -4.93 13.96
CA ALA A 6 -9.95 -5.17 12.53
C ALA A 6 -9.42 -6.59 12.31
N GLY A 7 -9.60 -7.12 11.10
CA GLY A 7 -9.13 -8.44 10.73
C GLY A 7 -10.03 -9.57 11.22
N GLU A 8 -9.44 -10.73 11.46
CA GLU A 8 -10.14 -11.96 11.81
C GLU A 8 -11.00 -11.81 13.07
N ARG A 9 -10.46 -11.16 14.10
CA ARG A 9 -11.20 -10.90 15.34
C ARG A 9 -12.45 -10.04 15.09
N ALA A 10 -12.31 -9.00 14.26
CA ALA A 10 -13.47 -8.18 13.89
C ALA A 10 -14.52 -8.99 13.15
N PHE A 11 -14.10 -9.86 12.24
CA PHE A 11 -15.02 -10.71 11.48
C PHE A 11 -15.80 -11.67 12.38
N HIS A 12 -15.14 -12.28 13.36
CA HIS A 12 -15.82 -13.18 14.31
C HIS A 12 -16.83 -12.44 15.21
N GLU A 13 -16.54 -11.22 15.61
CA GLU A 13 -17.38 -10.45 16.52
C GLU A 13 -18.50 -9.66 15.80
N THR A 14 -18.23 -9.16 14.59
CA THR A 14 -19.14 -8.22 13.89
C THR A 14 -19.60 -8.69 12.52
N GLY A 15 -19.03 -9.77 11.98
CA GLY A 15 -19.28 -10.22 10.60
C GLY A 15 -18.54 -9.37 9.53
N SER A 16 -17.79 -8.36 9.91
CA SER A 16 -17.01 -7.49 9.01
C SER A 16 -15.52 -7.56 9.31
N TRP A 17 -14.69 -7.72 8.28
CA TRP A 17 -13.24 -7.67 8.41
C TRP A 17 -12.70 -6.30 8.80
N LEU A 18 -13.46 -5.25 8.45
CA LEU A 18 -13.10 -3.86 8.72
C LEU A 18 -14.39 -3.09 9.05
N PRO A 19 -14.84 -3.08 10.31
CA PRO A 19 -16.06 -2.39 10.73
C PRO A 19 -15.99 -0.88 10.49
N ASP A 20 -17.14 -0.27 10.20
CA ASP A 20 -17.25 1.18 9.98
C ASP A 20 -16.81 1.99 11.19
N GLU A 21 -17.04 1.49 12.41
CA GLU A 21 -16.54 2.12 13.64
C GLU A 21 -15.03 2.31 13.63
N THR A 22 -14.31 1.31 13.14
CA THR A 22 -12.85 1.37 13.02
C THR A 22 -12.43 2.44 12.03
N MET A 23 -13.10 2.52 10.89
CA MET A 23 -12.83 3.54 9.89
C MET A 23 -13.14 4.95 10.40
N GLU A 24 -14.25 5.12 11.12
CA GLU A 24 -14.63 6.39 11.71
C GLU A 24 -13.66 6.82 12.81
N ALA A 25 -13.19 5.90 13.62
CA ALA A 25 -12.16 6.18 14.61
C ALA A 25 -10.87 6.72 13.97
N PHE A 26 -10.40 6.11 12.87
CA PHE A 26 -9.24 6.63 12.14
C PHE A 26 -9.48 8.03 11.54
N ARG A 27 -10.67 8.28 11.01
CA ARG A 27 -11.04 9.61 10.48
C ARG A 27 -11.10 10.67 11.56
N THR A 28 -11.62 10.32 12.73
CA THR A 28 -11.79 11.23 13.87
C THR A 28 -10.46 11.54 14.54
N TYR A 29 -9.72 10.52 14.92
CA TYR A 29 -8.50 10.69 15.73
C TYR A 29 -7.25 10.96 14.90
N LYS A 30 -7.25 10.70 13.59
CA LYS A 30 -6.14 10.95 12.65
C LYS A 30 -4.84 10.19 12.93
N VAL A 31 -4.72 9.54 14.10
CA VAL A 31 -3.55 8.75 14.52
C VAL A 31 -4.03 7.40 14.99
N GLY A 32 -3.39 6.34 14.51
CA GLY A 32 -3.70 4.99 14.94
C GLY A 32 -2.49 4.07 14.87
N ILE A 33 -2.46 3.08 15.76
CA ILE A 33 -1.47 2.01 15.77
C ILE A 33 -2.23 0.72 15.48
N LYS A 34 -1.73 -0.06 14.53
CA LYS A 34 -2.28 -1.39 14.26
C LYS A 34 -1.19 -2.45 14.35
N GLY A 35 -1.57 -3.62 14.79
CA GLY A 35 -0.78 -4.84 14.71
C GLY A 35 -0.81 -5.47 13.30
N PRO A 36 -0.18 -6.63 13.11
CA PRO A 36 -0.32 -7.43 11.90
C PRO A 36 -1.79 -7.84 11.73
N LEU A 37 -2.28 -7.77 10.49
CA LEU A 37 -3.62 -8.22 10.12
C LEU A 37 -3.47 -9.40 9.17
N THR A 38 -4.09 -10.51 9.52
CA THR A 38 -4.22 -11.67 8.66
C THR A 38 -5.29 -11.40 7.61
N THR A 39 -4.94 -11.58 6.34
CA THR A 39 -5.90 -11.57 5.24
C THR A 39 -6.15 -13.01 4.84
N PRO A 40 -7.39 -13.48 4.76
CA PRO A 40 -7.68 -14.84 4.33
C PRO A 40 -7.17 -15.06 2.90
N VAL A 41 -6.54 -16.23 2.69
CA VAL A 41 -6.02 -16.64 1.39
C VAL A 41 -7.14 -17.31 0.61
N GLY A 42 -7.35 -16.91 -0.66
CA GLY A 42 -8.25 -17.61 -1.59
C GLY A 42 -9.70 -17.11 -1.63
N GLY A 43 -10.06 -16.05 -0.90
CA GLY A 43 -11.45 -15.56 -0.87
C GLY A 43 -11.76 -14.33 -1.74
N GLY A 44 -10.88 -13.92 -2.66
CA GLY A 44 -11.08 -12.69 -3.44
C GLY A 44 -11.03 -11.39 -2.62
N ILE A 45 -10.73 -11.51 -1.33
CA ILE A 45 -10.68 -10.37 -0.42
C ILE A 45 -9.34 -9.65 -0.62
N ARG A 46 -9.39 -8.38 -1.03
CA ARG A 46 -8.20 -7.52 -1.06
C ARG A 46 -7.58 -7.43 0.34
N SER A 47 -6.27 -7.33 0.38
CA SER A 47 -5.55 -7.11 1.63
C SER A 47 -6.17 -5.97 2.43
N LEU A 48 -6.53 -6.23 3.70
CA LEU A 48 -7.10 -5.23 4.60
C LEU A 48 -6.19 -4.00 4.75
N ASN A 49 -4.88 -4.20 4.62
CA ASN A 49 -3.92 -3.11 4.62
C ASN A 49 -4.07 -2.21 3.40
N VAL A 50 -4.36 -2.78 2.24
CA VAL A 50 -4.63 -2.01 1.01
C VAL A 50 -5.95 -1.27 1.13
N ALA A 51 -7.00 -1.94 1.64
CA ALA A 51 -8.30 -1.32 1.88
C ALA A 51 -8.18 -0.10 2.80
N LEU A 52 -7.49 -0.24 3.94
CA LEU A 52 -7.24 0.88 4.86
C LEU A 52 -6.52 2.06 4.19
N ARG A 53 -5.48 1.78 3.40
CA ARG A 53 -4.70 2.82 2.73
C ARG A 53 -5.53 3.57 1.70
N GLN A 54 -6.32 2.86 0.90
CA GLN A 54 -7.17 3.45 -0.13
C GLN A 54 -8.33 4.24 0.48
N THR A 55 -9.05 3.65 1.44
CA THR A 55 -10.22 4.30 2.06
C THR A 55 -9.88 5.53 2.88
N LEU A 56 -8.67 5.58 3.47
CA LEU A 56 -8.18 6.71 4.25
C LEU A 56 -7.26 7.65 3.45
N ASP A 57 -7.09 7.39 2.16
CA ASP A 57 -6.19 8.15 1.26
C ASP A 57 -4.76 8.29 1.82
N LEU A 58 -4.21 7.16 2.29
CA LEU A 58 -2.84 7.11 2.82
C LEU A 58 -1.83 6.91 1.68
N TYR A 59 -1.60 7.95 0.91
CA TYR A 59 -0.82 7.92 -0.34
C TYR A 59 0.67 7.63 -0.15
N VAL A 60 1.23 7.84 1.04
CA VAL A 60 2.66 7.61 1.32
C VAL A 60 2.88 6.72 2.52
N CYS A 61 3.73 5.70 2.36
CA CYS A 61 4.27 4.92 3.45
C CYS A 61 5.72 5.35 3.72
N GLN A 62 5.94 5.93 4.89
CA GLN A 62 7.27 6.33 5.34
C GLN A 62 7.89 5.22 6.19
N ARG A 63 9.08 4.78 5.83
CA ARG A 63 9.82 3.71 6.53
C ARG A 63 11.20 4.22 6.93
N PRO A 64 11.37 4.74 8.16
CA PRO A 64 12.70 5.05 8.68
C PRO A 64 13.46 3.75 8.96
N VAL A 65 14.66 3.66 8.41
CA VAL A 65 15.57 2.53 8.59
C VAL A 65 16.85 3.06 9.24
N ARG A 66 17.04 2.75 10.49
CA ARG A 66 18.22 3.15 11.26
C ARG A 66 18.64 2.06 12.23
N ARG A 67 19.89 2.14 12.68
CA ARG A 67 20.36 1.28 13.73
C ARG A 67 19.75 1.65 15.08
N TYR A 68 19.29 0.63 15.81
CA TYR A 68 18.93 0.77 17.22
C TYR A 68 20.01 0.10 18.07
N LYS A 69 20.46 0.81 19.12
CA LYS A 69 21.49 0.30 20.06
C LYS A 69 20.95 -0.94 20.76
N GLY A 70 21.76 -2.01 20.82
CA GLY A 70 21.39 -3.26 21.47
C GLY A 70 20.70 -4.28 20.56
N ILE A 71 20.35 -3.94 19.32
CA ILE A 71 19.76 -4.88 18.36
C ILE A 71 20.87 -5.41 17.44
N VAL A 72 20.89 -6.74 17.27
CA VAL A 72 21.80 -7.41 16.32
C VAL A 72 21.35 -7.09 14.90
N SER A 73 22.29 -6.77 14.03
CA SER A 73 22.04 -6.47 12.64
C SER A 73 22.84 -7.40 11.73
N PRO A 74 22.27 -7.88 10.61
CA PRO A 74 23.00 -8.67 9.63
C PRO A 74 23.99 -7.83 8.80
N LEU A 75 23.96 -6.52 8.93
CA LEU A 75 24.84 -5.61 8.19
C LEU A 75 26.23 -5.54 8.82
N LYS A 76 27.27 -5.40 7.98
CA LYS A 76 28.67 -5.24 8.46
C LYS A 76 28.87 -3.94 9.23
N GLU A 77 28.28 -2.84 8.78
CA GLU A 77 28.44 -1.52 9.36
C GLU A 77 27.07 -0.84 9.59
N PRO A 78 26.26 -1.39 10.53
CA PRO A 78 24.89 -0.89 10.73
C PRO A 78 24.83 0.56 11.23
N GLN A 79 25.89 1.06 11.85
CA GLN A 79 26.00 2.45 12.32
C GLN A 79 25.99 3.48 11.19
N LYS A 80 26.29 3.06 9.95
CA LYS A 80 26.25 3.94 8.76
C LYS A 80 24.86 4.02 8.14
N VAL A 81 23.89 3.24 8.63
CA VAL A 81 22.54 3.20 8.10
C VAL A 81 21.63 4.15 8.86
N ASP A 82 21.27 5.24 8.21
CA ASP A 82 20.22 6.16 8.64
C ASP A 82 19.54 6.71 7.37
N MET A 83 18.45 6.06 6.97
CA MET A 83 17.72 6.43 5.76
C MET A 83 16.22 6.38 6.00
N CYS A 84 15.46 7.06 5.17
CA CYS A 84 14.00 6.98 5.16
C CYS A 84 13.53 6.60 3.75
N VAL A 85 12.85 5.46 3.65
CA VAL A 85 12.24 4.99 2.41
C VAL A 85 10.81 5.51 2.33
N PHE A 86 10.49 6.24 1.28
CA PHE A 86 9.13 6.67 0.96
C PHE A 86 8.58 5.74 -0.12
N ARG A 87 7.42 5.13 0.16
CA ARG A 87 6.73 4.24 -0.75
C ARG A 87 5.35 4.77 -1.05
N GLU A 88 5.02 4.81 -2.32
CA GLU A 88 3.66 5.05 -2.80
C GLU A 88 2.74 3.88 -2.40
N ASN A 89 1.46 4.15 -2.16
CA ASN A 89 0.51 3.17 -1.64
C ASN A 89 -0.84 3.11 -2.36
N THR A 90 -1.18 4.07 -3.21
CA THR A 90 -2.53 4.24 -3.75
C THR A 90 -2.62 4.04 -5.25
N GLU A 91 -1.53 4.29 -5.95
CA GLU A 91 -1.39 4.12 -7.39
C GLU A 91 -0.53 2.88 -7.74
N ASP A 92 0.02 2.85 -8.96
CA ASP A 92 0.84 1.77 -9.49
C ASP A 92 0.05 0.44 -9.48
N ILE A 93 0.69 -0.65 -9.13
CA ILE A 93 0.07 -1.97 -8.99
C ILE A 93 -1.00 -2.03 -7.89
N TYR A 94 -0.97 -1.07 -6.95
CA TYR A 94 -1.95 -1.01 -5.84
C TYR A 94 -3.29 -0.41 -6.24
N ALA A 95 -3.39 0.22 -7.41
CA ALA A 95 -4.67 0.66 -7.96
C ALA A 95 -5.62 -0.52 -8.23
N GLY A 96 -5.05 -1.72 -8.47
CA GLY A 96 -5.82 -2.96 -8.66
C GLY A 96 -6.71 -2.90 -9.89
N ILE A 97 -6.22 -2.29 -10.96
CA ILE A 97 -6.87 -2.27 -12.26
C ILE A 97 -6.33 -3.46 -13.05
N GLU A 98 -7.03 -4.57 -12.97
CA GLU A 98 -6.56 -5.85 -13.52
C GLU A 98 -7.72 -6.64 -14.12
N TRP A 99 -7.42 -7.40 -15.17
CA TRP A 99 -8.34 -8.33 -15.82
C TRP A 99 -7.69 -9.70 -15.93
N GLU A 100 -8.42 -10.71 -15.50
CA GLU A 100 -7.95 -12.09 -15.52
C GLU A 100 -7.93 -12.65 -16.96
N ALA A 101 -6.98 -13.50 -17.25
CA ALA A 101 -6.85 -14.19 -18.55
C ALA A 101 -8.14 -14.95 -18.91
N GLY A 102 -8.52 -14.90 -20.17
CA GLY A 102 -9.71 -15.58 -20.70
C GLY A 102 -11.02 -14.84 -20.41
N THR A 103 -11.00 -13.64 -19.80
CA THR A 103 -12.19 -12.82 -19.64
C THR A 103 -12.45 -11.96 -20.88
N PRO A 104 -13.72 -11.65 -21.20
CA PRO A 104 -14.06 -10.76 -22.33
C PRO A 104 -13.41 -9.36 -22.20
N GLU A 105 -13.26 -8.88 -20.98
CA GLU A 105 -12.63 -7.61 -20.65
C GLU A 105 -11.13 -7.63 -20.98
N ALA A 106 -10.44 -8.71 -20.64
CA ALA A 106 -9.02 -8.90 -20.97
C ALA A 106 -8.81 -8.94 -22.48
N GLU A 107 -9.69 -9.64 -23.22
CA GLU A 107 -9.64 -9.70 -24.66
C GLU A 107 -9.88 -8.32 -25.30
N LYS A 108 -10.89 -7.59 -24.82
CA LYS A 108 -11.19 -6.22 -25.26
C LYS A 108 -10.02 -5.28 -25.01
N PHE A 109 -9.39 -5.39 -23.83
CA PHE A 109 -8.23 -4.58 -23.49
C PHE A 109 -7.02 -4.92 -24.38
N TYR A 110 -6.78 -6.21 -24.64
CA TYR A 110 -5.72 -6.62 -25.57
C TYR A 110 -5.94 -6.08 -26.99
N ARG A 111 -7.17 -6.17 -27.51
CA ARG A 111 -7.50 -5.61 -28.85
C ARG A 111 -7.21 -4.12 -28.91
N PHE A 112 -7.62 -3.36 -27.89
CA PHE A 112 -7.31 -1.93 -27.81
C PHE A 112 -5.79 -1.68 -27.82
N LEU A 113 -5.02 -2.42 -27.04
CA LEU A 113 -3.56 -2.28 -27.03
C LEU A 113 -2.93 -2.63 -28.38
N HIS A 114 -3.42 -3.69 -29.04
CA HIS A 114 -2.85 -4.17 -30.28
C HIS A 114 -3.25 -3.29 -31.48
N ASP A 115 -4.56 -3.04 -31.64
CA ASP A 115 -5.13 -2.44 -32.84
C ASP A 115 -5.02 -0.90 -32.81
N ASP A 116 -5.28 -0.29 -31.65
CA ASP A 116 -5.27 1.18 -31.52
C ASP A 116 -3.92 1.73 -31.10
N MET A 117 -3.18 1.01 -30.21
CA MET A 117 -1.90 1.47 -29.70
C MET A 117 -0.66 0.80 -30.32
N GLY A 118 -0.85 -0.18 -31.21
CA GLY A 118 0.23 -0.86 -31.91
C GLY A 118 1.15 -1.70 -31.03
N VAL A 119 0.67 -2.16 -29.88
CA VAL A 119 1.46 -2.99 -28.95
C VAL A 119 1.54 -4.43 -29.43
N THR A 120 2.70 -4.86 -29.91
CA THR A 120 2.94 -6.20 -30.44
C THR A 120 3.72 -7.12 -29.50
N LYS A 121 4.08 -6.65 -28.29
CA LYS A 121 4.99 -7.35 -27.38
C LYS A 121 4.31 -8.42 -26.50
N VAL A 122 2.99 -8.56 -26.57
CA VAL A 122 2.27 -9.59 -25.81
C VAL A 122 2.44 -10.94 -26.50
N ARG A 123 3.16 -11.85 -25.87
CA ARG A 123 3.54 -13.13 -26.48
C ARG A 123 2.39 -14.14 -26.57
N PHE A 124 1.55 -14.18 -25.52
CA PHE A 124 0.44 -15.13 -25.37
C PHE A 124 -0.83 -14.38 -24.96
N PRO A 125 -1.50 -13.68 -25.86
CA PRO A 125 -2.62 -12.80 -25.50
C PRO A 125 -3.82 -13.55 -24.89
N GLU A 126 -4.12 -14.76 -25.39
CA GLU A 126 -5.26 -15.56 -24.93
C GLU A 126 -5.13 -16.03 -23.47
N THR A 127 -3.90 -16.21 -22.99
CA THR A 127 -3.61 -16.70 -21.65
C THR A 127 -2.94 -15.66 -20.76
N SER A 128 -2.87 -14.41 -21.22
CA SER A 128 -2.30 -13.32 -20.45
C SER A 128 -3.37 -12.58 -19.64
N SER A 129 -3.12 -12.40 -18.36
CA SER A 129 -3.83 -11.39 -17.56
C SER A 129 -3.21 -10.01 -17.79
N PHE A 130 -4.02 -8.97 -17.71
CA PHE A 130 -3.58 -7.60 -17.93
C PHE A 130 -3.77 -6.75 -16.69
N GLY A 131 -2.82 -5.87 -16.42
CA GLY A 131 -2.88 -4.89 -15.36
C GLY A 131 -2.43 -3.52 -15.83
N VAL A 132 -3.12 -2.48 -15.37
CA VAL A 132 -2.76 -1.09 -15.66
C VAL A 132 -2.11 -0.47 -14.43
N LYS A 133 -0.98 0.18 -14.64
CA LYS A 133 -0.22 0.91 -13.62
C LYS A 133 -0.39 2.41 -13.83
N PRO A 134 -1.42 3.05 -13.27
CA PRO A 134 -1.51 4.50 -13.29
C PRO A 134 -0.42 5.08 -12.40
N VAL A 135 0.32 6.05 -12.89
CA VAL A 135 1.31 6.80 -12.11
C VAL A 135 1.11 8.27 -12.39
N SER A 136 0.51 8.99 -11.45
CA SER A 136 0.29 10.42 -11.60
C SER A 136 1.53 11.21 -11.22
N ARG A 137 1.66 12.37 -11.86
CA ARG A 137 2.71 13.33 -11.53
C ARG A 137 2.50 13.93 -10.14
N GLU A 138 1.25 14.08 -9.73
CA GLU A 138 0.82 14.64 -8.45
C GLU A 138 1.31 13.77 -7.30
N VAL A 139 1.04 12.47 -7.33
CA VAL A 139 1.47 11.54 -6.27
C VAL A 139 3.00 11.39 -6.26
N ALA A 140 3.65 11.32 -7.41
CA ALA A 140 5.10 11.28 -7.50
C ALA A 140 5.75 12.54 -6.90
N LEU A 141 5.20 13.73 -7.19
CA LEU A 141 5.68 15.00 -6.63
C LEU A 141 5.39 15.13 -5.14
N PHE A 142 4.23 14.68 -4.66
CA PHE A 142 3.90 14.68 -3.22
C PHE A 142 4.86 13.80 -2.43
N SER A 143 5.17 12.62 -2.91
CA SER A 143 6.15 11.74 -2.28
C SER A 143 7.54 12.38 -2.24
N CYS A 144 7.97 13.00 -3.32
CA CYS A 144 9.26 13.69 -3.43
C CYS A 144 9.32 14.97 -2.57
N SER A 145 8.29 15.81 -2.60
CA SER A 145 8.27 17.08 -1.86
C SER A 145 8.23 16.87 -0.35
N LYS A 146 7.51 15.84 0.13
CA LYS A 146 7.52 15.47 1.55
C LYS A 146 8.84 14.86 1.98
N ALA A 147 9.48 14.03 1.14
CA ALA A 147 10.83 13.56 1.38
C ALA A 147 11.81 14.73 1.53
N THR A 148 11.74 15.73 0.66
CA THR A 148 12.58 16.94 0.71
C THR A 148 12.26 17.82 1.91
N ALA A 149 10.99 18.00 2.26
CA ALA A 149 10.57 18.79 3.43
C ALA A 149 11.01 18.15 4.74
N MET A 150 11.00 16.82 4.84
CA MET A 150 11.46 16.09 6.02
C MET A 150 12.99 16.06 6.13
N ALA A 151 13.71 15.96 5.02
CA ALA A 151 15.17 16.09 5.03
C ALA A 151 15.61 17.46 5.56
N ARG A 152 14.81 18.50 5.37
CA ARG A 152 15.05 19.87 5.91
C ARG A 152 14.56 20.07 7.36
N ARG A 153 13.74 19.15 7.89
CA ARG A 153 13.15 19.24 9.23
C ARG A 153 13.65 18.16 10.19
N SER A 154 14.91 17.81 10.12
CA SER A 154 15.51 16.80 11.02
C SER A 154 15.54 17.19 12.51
N SER A 155 14.81 18.22 12.94
CA SER A 155 14.77 18.68 14.32
C SER A 155 13.38 18.85 14.97
N ALA A 156 12.25 18.54 14.32
CA ALA A 156 10.96 18.66 15.02
C ALA A 156 9.88 17.73 14.47
N LEU A 157 9.32 16.95 15.38
CA LEU A 157 8.06 16.20 15.35
C LEU A 157 7.67 15.51 14.02
N ALA A 158 8.04 14.26 13.91
CA ALA A 158 7.45 13.32 12.98
C ALA A 158 6.05 12.91 13.48
N CYS A 159 5.00 13.37 12.82
CA CYS A 159 3.69 12.73 12.89
C CYS A 159 3.81 11.41 12.12
N ALA A 160 4.14 10.33 12.82
CA ALA A 160 4.39 9.03 12.23
C ALA A 160 3.13 8.18 12.31
N MET A 161 2.44 7.97 11.21
CA MET A 161 1.62 6.78 11.06
C MET A 161 2.54 5.59 10.85
N PHE A 162 2.86 4.88 11.92
CA PHE A 162 3.53 3.59 11.84
C PHE A 162 2.55 2.51 11.39
N LEU A 163 2.45 2.29 10.12
CA LEU A 163 1.91 1.05 9.59
C LEU A 163 3.07 0.07 9.43
N SER A 164 3.39 -0.65 10.49
CA SER A 164 4.31 -1.79 10.41
C SER A 164 3.62 -2.91 9.64
N ALA A 165 3.95 -3.06 8.37
CA ALA A 165 3.67 -4.27 7.64
C ALA A 165 4.88 -5.21 7.87
N CYS A 166 4.80 -6.09 8.85
CA CYS A 166 5.56 -7.33 8.82
C CYS A 166 4.85 -8.31 7.88
N ALA A 167 5.64 -8.89 6.96
CA ALA A 167 5.26 -9.95 6.05
C ALA A 167 4.86 -11.21 6.81
#